data_ee6e3c3395d5c890bad731aec3673bb0
#
_entry.id   ee6e3c3395d5c890bad731aec3673bb0
#
_cell.length_a   1.000
_cell.length_b   1.000
_cell.length_c   1.000
_cell.angle_alpha   90.00
_cell.angle_beta   90.00
_cell.angle_gamma   90.00
#
_symmetry.space_group_name_H-M   'P 1'
#
loop_
_entity.id
_entity.type
_entity.pdbx_description
1 polymer ?
#
loop_
_entity_poly.entity_id
_entity_poly.type
_entity_poly.pdbx_seq_one_letter_code
_entity_poly.pdbx_strand_id
1 'polypeptide(L)'
;YCQVSDTPFEQGVQQGQELSDAIRRNLASVHRKLEQEKVDLQAYQAFVNQNLRFFQEQRPEMYEELQGIAQGSGLPLDDILLLNIPAYFLCESFRHITQECSMLCVRGQAAADGCTYIIKNRDMGMPMEQALVRHIYPDGQEIIEVGGAGILTYPAVGINSHGLAVTTTGFWTEKDPTRIDRVEEADIFLNVRVLLSS
;
A
#
# COMPACT_ATOMS: atom_id res chain seq x y z
N TYR A 1 5.05 11.59 -9.94
CA TYR A 1 3.79 11.38 -10.64
C TYR A 1 3.98 10.26 -11.66
N CYS A 2 3.09 9.31 -11.69
CA CYS A 2 3.05 8.21 -12.64
C CYS A 2 1.61 8.06 -13.14
N GLN A 3 1.43 7.89 -14.45
CA GLN A 3 0.13 7.58 -15.05
C GLN A 3 0.23 6.21 -15.73
N VAL A 4 -0.70 5.34 -15.40
CA VAL A 4 -0.76 3.97 -15.90
C VAL A 4 -2.13 3.67 -16.50
N SER A 5 -2.20 2.77 -17.47
CA SER A 5 -3.43 2.41 -18.17
C SER A 5 -3.40 0.95 -18.62
N ASP A 6 -4.54 0.48 -19.10
CA ASP A 6 -4.79 -0.87 -19.58
C ASP A 6 -5.06 -1.91 -18.46
N THR A 7 -4.66 -3.17 -18.70
CA THR A 7 -4.89 -4.27 -17.75
C THR A 7 -4.08 -4.08 -16.46
N PRO A 8 -4.46 -4.70 -15.35
CA PRO A 8 -3.70 -4.63 -14.10
C PRO A 8 -2.22 -4.97 -14.28
N PHE A 9 -1.92 -6.01 -15.04
CA PHE A 9 -0.53 -6.39 -15.33
C PHE A 9 0.23 -5.28 -16.06
N GLU A 10 -0.36 -4.70 -17.11
CA GLU A 10 0.27 -3.64 -17.90
C GLU A 10 0.44 -2.34 -17.11
N GLN A 11 -0.55 -2.00 -16.27
CA GLN A 11 -0.42 -0.91 -15.31
C GLN A 11 0.77 -1.12 -14.37
N GLY A 12 0.91 -2.34 -13.86
CA GLY A 12 2.06 -2.72 -13.04
C GLY A 12 3.39 -2.57 -13.77
N VAL A 13 3.48 -3.01 -15.02
CA VAL A 13 4.70 -2.87 -15.85
C VAL A 13 5.07 -1.40 -16.02
N GLN A 14 4.11 -0.55 -16.37
CA GLN A 14 4.32 0.90 -16.54
C GLN A 14 4.79 1.55 -15.24
N GLN A 15 4.13 1.25 -14.12
CA GLN A 15 4.51 1.74 -12.80
C GLN A 15 5.92 1.28 -12.41
N GLY A 16 6.22 -0.01 -12.61
CA GLY A 16 7.52 -0.59 -12.32
C GLY A 16 8.65 0.07 -13.10
N GLN A 17 8.43 0.36 -14.38
CA GLN A 17 9.41 1.05 -15.23
C GLN A 17 9.63 2.49 -14.79
N GLU A 18 8.56 3.26 -14.58
CA GLU A 18 8.65 4.69 -14.27
C GLU A 18 9.17 4.95 -12.87
N LEU A 19 8.83 4.10 -11.90
CA LEU A 19 9.18 4.29 -10.49
C LEU A 19 10.31 3.37 -10.01
N SER A 20 11.03 2.69 -10.92
CA SER A 20 12.04 1.66 -10.59
C SER A 20 13.01 2.09 -9.50
N ASP A 21 13.59 3.30 -9.60
CA ASP A 21 14.56 3.80 -8.63
C ASP A 21 13.93 4.04 -7.24
N ALA A 22 12.72 4.58 -7.19
CA ALA A 22 12.00 4.80 -5.93
C ALA A 22 11.61 3.47 -5.27
N ILE A 23 11.18 2.49 -6.07
CA ILE A 23 10.86 1.13 -5.61
C ILE A 23 12.10 0.48 -4.99
N ARG A 24 13.26 0.57 -5.64
CA ARG A 24 14.54 0.04 -5.10
C ARG A 24 14.93 0.69 -3.78
N ARG A 25 14.76 2.02 -3.65
CA ARG A 25 15.04 2.72 -2.39
C ARG A 25 14.07 2.30 -1.27
N ASN A 26 12.80 2.14 -1.59
CA ASN A 26 11.80 1.63 -0.65
C ASN A 26 12.14 0.22 -0.19
N LEU A 27 12.47 -0.67 -1.11
CA LEU A 27 12.91 -2.03 -0.80
C LEU A 27 14.14 -2.04 0.12
N ALA A 28 15.15 -1.23 -0.18
CA ALA A 28 16.33 -1.08 0.67
C ALA A 28 16.00 -0.56 2.08
N SER A 29 14.97 0.28 2.23
CA SER A 29 14.49 0.74 3.53
C SER A 29 13.84 -0.39 4.33
N VAL A 30 13.02 -1.24 3.67
CA VAL A 30 12.40 -2.41 4.30
C VAL A 30 13.47 -3.41 4.75
N HIS A 31 14.41 -3.76 3.87
CA HIS A 31 15.49 -4.69 4.23
C HIS A 31 16.29 -4.21 5.44
N ARG A 32 16.71 -2.94 5.46
CA ARG A 32 17.42 -2.36 6.60
C ARG A 32 16.61 -2.46 7.90
N LYS A 33 15.29 -2.22 7.82
CA LYS A 33 14.42 -2.31 8.99
C LYS A 33 14.33 -3.74 9.52
N LEU A 34 14.11 -4.71 8.65
CA LEU A 34 14.06 -6.14 9.02
C LEU A 34 15.38 -6.61 9.64
N GLU A 35 16.50 -6.19 9.07
CA GLU A 35 17.84 -6.51 9.57
C GLU A 35 18.10 -5.89 10.95
N GLN A 36 17.79 -4.61 11.13
CA GLN A 36 17.92 -3.90 12.42
C GLN A 36 17.10 -4.55 13.52
N GLU A 37 15.90 -4.99 13.21
CA GLU A 37 14.97 -5.65 14.13
C GLU A 37 15.25 -7.15 14.31
N LYS A 38 16.22 -7.71 13.55
CA LYS A 38 16.57 -9.13 13.57
C LYS A 38 15.37 -10.05 13.40
N VAL A 39 14.50 -9.70 12.43
CA VAL A 39 13.30 -10.48 12.13
C VAL A 39 13.70 -11.90 11.72
N ASP A 40 13.00 -12.89 12.27
CA ASP A 40 13.20 -14.29 11.92
C ASP A 40 12.75 -14.53 10.47
N LEU A 41 13.70 -14.97 9.63
CA LEU A 41 13.46 -15.22 8.21
C LEU A 41 12.45 -16.36 7.97
N GLN A 42 12.35 -17.34 8.86
CA GLN A 42 11.36 -18.41 8.73
C GLN A 42 9.94 -17.88 9.02
N ALA A 43 9.80 -17.11 10.08
CA ALA A 43 8.53 -16.45 10.41
C ALA A 43 8.11 -15.48 9.30
N TYR A 44 9.06 -14.73 8.74
CA TYR A 44 8.83 -13.87 7.60
C TYR A 44 8.33 -14.65 6.38
N GLN A 45 9.02 -15.73 5.99
CA GLN A 45 8.62 -16.51 4.81
C GLN A 45 7.24 -17.17 4.98
N ALA A 46 6.94 -17.65 6.19
CA ALA A 46 5.61 -18.19 6.50
C ALA A 46 4.52 -17.11 6.35
N PHE A 47 4.78 -15.92 6.86
CA PHE A 47 3.87 -14.76 6.76
C PHE A 47 3.64 -14.35 5.29
N VAL A 48 4.71 -14.28 4.48
CA VAL A 48 4.60 -13.96 3.05
C VAL A 48 3.78 -15.03 2.32
N ASN A 49 4.08 -16.31 2.52
CA ASN A 49 3.39 -17.40 1.85
C ASN A 49 1.89 -17.46 2.17
N GLN A 50 1.53 -17.17 3.41
CA GLN A 50 0.14 -17.10 3.86
C GLN A 50 -0.61 -15.97 3.15
N ASN A 51 -0.02 -14.79 3.13
CA ASN A 51 -0.62 -13.62 2.49
C ASN A 51 -0.62 -13.71 0.95
N LEU A 52 0.38 -14.36 0.35
CA LEU A 52 0.43 -14.61 -1.09
C LEU A 52 -0.78 -15.41 -1.58
N ARG A 53 -1.18 -16.46 -0.84
CA ARG A 53 -2.37 -17.22 -1.17
C ARG A 53 -3.63 -16.36 -1.18
N PHE A 54 -3.75 -15.48 -0.20
CA PHE A 54 -4.87 -14.53 -0.15
C PHE A 54 -4.93 -13.66 -1.41
N PHE A 55 -3.81 -13.09 -1.85
CA PHE A 55 -3.77 -12.31 -3.09
C PHE A 55 -4.19 -13.13 -4.30
N GLN A 56 -3.65 -14.32 -4.45
CA GLN A 56 -3.94 -15.20 -5.59
C GLN A 56 -5.42 -15.63 -5.65
N GLU A 57 -6.03 -15.90 -4.51
CA GLU A 57 -7.40 -16.43 -4.42
C GLU A 57 -8.45 -15.33 -4.35
N GLN A 58 -8.20 -14.25 -3.64
CA GLN A 58 -9.19 -13.23 -3.32
C GLN A 58 -8.98 -11.92 -4.08
N ARG A 59 -7.79 -11.67 -4.59
CA ARG A 59 -7.43 -10.43 -5.31
C ARG A 59 -6.50 -10.70 -6.50
N PRO A 60 -6.92 -11.53 -7.46
CA PRO A 60 -6.08 -11.93 -8.58
C PRO A 60 -5.60 -10.74 -9.42
N GLU A 61 -6.44 -9.72 -9.63
CA GLU A 61 -6.08 -8.51 -10.38
C GLU A 61 -4.94 -7.73 -9.72
N MET A 62 -4.95 -7.60 -8.40
CA MET A 62 -3.84 -6.97 -7.67
C MET A 62 -2.58 -7.82 -7.75
N TYR A 63 -2.71 -9.14 -7.72
CA TYR A 63 -1.57 -10.03 -7.89
C TYR A 63 -0.93 -9.88 -9.28
N GLU A 64 -1.75 -9.77 -10.33
CA GLU A 64 -1.28 -9.48 -11.69
C GLU A 64 -0.56 -8.13 -11.77
N GLU A 65 -1.07 -7.10 -11.12
CA GLU A 65 -0.42 -5.79 -11.06
C GLU A 65 0.94 -5.86 -10.34
N LEU A 66 1.04 -6.62 -9.22
CA LEU A 66 2.32 -6.87 -8.53
C LEU A 66 3.33 -7.60 -9.42
N GLN A 67 2.89 -8.59 -10.21
CA GLN A 67 3.73 -9.25 -11.20
C GLN A 67 4.21 -8.29 -12.28
N GLY A 68 3.33 -7.39 -12.72
CA GLY A 68 3.67 -6.30 -13.65
C GLY A 68 4.75 -5.37 -13.09
N ILE A 69 4.60 -4.93 -11.83
CA ILE A 69 5.60 -4.09 -11.14
C ILE A 69 6.97 -4.81 -11.07
N ALA A 70 6.96 -6.09 -10.76
CA ALA A 70 8.18 -6.89 -10.73
C ALA A 70 8.88 -6.90 -12.11
N GLN A 71 8.13 -7.19 -13.16
CA GLN A 71 8.64 -7.17 -14.52
C GLN A 71 9.16 -5.80 -14.93
N GLY A 72 8.36 -4.74 -14.71
CA GLY A 72 8.70 -3.37 -15.12
C GLY A 72 9.91 -2.80 -14.39
N SER A 73 10.05 -3.07 -13.10
CA SER A 73 11.18 -2.62 -12.29
C SER A 73 12.45 -3.47 -12.46
N GLY A 74 12.32 -4.67 -13.06
CA GLY A 74 13.40 -5.67 -13.14
C GLY A 74 13.81 -6.21 -11.77
N LEU A 75 12.88 -6.24 -10.81
CA LEU A 75 13.07 -6.82 -9.48
C LEU A 75 12.38 -8.19 -9.40
N PRO A 76 12.89 -9.11 -8.56
CA PRO A 76 12.18 -10.35 -8.26
C PRO A 76 10.78 -10.08 -7.69
N LEU A 77 9.81 -10.94 -8.00
CA LEU A 77 8.47 -10.82 -7.46
C LEU A 77 8.45 -10.87 -5.93
N ASP A 78 9.32 -11.70 -5.33
CA ASP A 78 9.45 -11.79 -3.87
C ASP A 78 9.81 -10.44 -3.22
N ASP A 79 10.61 -9.63 -3.88
CA ASP A 79 10.95 -8.28 -3.42
C ASP A 79 9.76 -7.32 -3.50
N ILE A 80 8.95 -7.44 -4.53
CA ILE A 80 7.71 -6.64 -4.65
C ILE A 80 6.68 -7.11 -3.63
N LEU A 81 6.57 -8.41 -3.39
CA LEU A 81 5.72 -8.95 -2.33
C LEU A 81 6.16 -8.49 -0.94
N LEU A 82 7.47 -8.38 -0.70
CA LEU A 82 8.01 -7.83 0.55
C LEU A 82 7.56 -6.38 0.81
N LEU A 83 7.46 -5.57 -0.23
CA LEU A 83 6.93 -4.20 -0.12
C LEU A 83 5.43 -4.17 0.17
N ASN A 84 4.68 -5.12 -0.38
CA ASN A 84 3.22 -5.14 -0.39
C ASN A 84 2.61 -6.00 0.72
N ILE A 85 3.33 -6.98 1.20
CA ILE A 85 2.99 -7.76 2.39
C ILE A 85 3.76 -7.13 3.54
N PRO A 86 3.09 -6.40 4.44
CA PRO A 86 3.78 -5.51 5.37
C PRO A 86 4.54 -6.27 6.46
N ALA A 87 5.68 -6.82 6.09
CA ALA A 87 6.58 -7.59 6.96
C ALA A 87 7.07 -6.80 8.19
N TYR A 88 6.96 -5.47 8.18
CA TYR A 88 7.28 -4.64 9.34
C TYR A 88 6.36 -4.91 10.54
N PHE A 89 5.21 -5.55 10.36
CA PHE A 89 4.41 -6.05 11.49
C PHE A 89 5.13 -7.11 12.32
N LEU A 90 6.13 -7.78 11.75
CA LEU A 90 6.99 -8.71 12.47
C LEU A 90 8.02 -7.99 13.34
N CYS A 91 8.23 -6.69 13.15
CA CYS A 91 9.18 -5.90 13.90
C CYS A 91 8.66 -5.59 15.32
N GLU A 92 9.49 -5.78 16.31
CA GLU A 92 9.15 -5.50 17.72
C GLU A 92 8.82 -4.02 17.93
N SER A 93 9.58 -3.12 17.28
CA SER A 93 9.34 -1.68 17.36
C SER A 93 7.95 -1.27 16.88
N PHE A 94 7.35 -2.01 15.95
CA PHE A 94 6.03 -1.74 15.44
C PHE A 94 4.92 -2.02 16.47
N ARG A 95 5.15 -2.97 17.37
CA ARG A 95 4.20 -3.33 18.46
C ARG A 95 4.08 -2.27 19.54
N HIS A 96 5.01 -1.33 19.56
CA HIS A 96 5.09 -0.27 20.57
C HIS A 96 4.84 1.14 20.00
N ILE A 97 4.35 1.26 18.78
CA ILE A 97 4.04 2.55 18.16
C ILE A 97 2.81 3.15 18.86
N THR A 98 2.98 4.34 19.41
CA THR A 98 1.91 5.07 20.11
C THR A 98 1.30 6.20 19.27
N GLN A 99 1.95 6.60 18.19
CA GLN A 99 1.50 7.66 17.28
C GLN A 99 1.87 7.29 15.85
N GLU A 100 0.89 7.17 14.96
CA GLU A 100 1.16 6.74 13.59
C GLU A 100 0.67 7.71 12.53
N CYS A 101 -0.54 8.19 12.65
CA CYS A 101 -1.18 8.92 11.58
C CYS A 101 -2.22 9.90 12.11
N SER A 102 -2.43 10.97 11.35
CA SER A 102 -3.61 11.82 11.52
C SER A 102 -4.30 12.02 10.19
N MET A 103 -5.61 12.18 10.23
CA MET A 103 -6.41 12.50 9.05
C MET A 103 -7.45 13.57 9.38
N LEU A 104 -7.75 14.38 8.37
CA LEU A 104 -8.74 15.45 8.46
C LEU A 104 -9.56 15.44 7.16
N CYS A 105 -10.88 15.54 7.32
CA CYS A 105 -11.79 15.82 6.22
C CYS A 105 -12.51 17.15 6.48
N VAL A 106 -12.44 18.06 5.51
CA VAL A 106 -13.08 19.38 5.56
C VAL A 106 -14.00 19.53 4.35
N ARG A 107 -15.23 19.98 4.54
CA ARG A 107 -16.19 20.17 3.43
C ARG A 107 -17.16 21.32 3.65
N GLY A 108 -17.76 21.79 2.55
CA GLY A 108 -18.84 22.78 2.56
C GLY A 108 -18.40 24.08 3.22
N GLN A 109 -19.17 24.59 4.16
CA GLN A 109 -18.90 25.89 4.82
C GLN A 109 -17.61 25.91 5.67
N ALA A 110 -17.04 24.77 5.99
CA ALA A 110 -15.77 24.70 6.71
C ALA A 110 -14.55 24.91 5.79
N ALA A 111 -14.75 24.88 4.47
CA ALA A 111 -13.72 25.19 3.48
C ALA A 111 -14.01 26.57 2.85
N ALA A 112 -12.99 27.42 2.72
CA ALA A 112 -13.13 28.79 2.24
C ALA A 112 -13.72 28.88 0.81
N ASP A 113 -13.48 27.86 -0.01
CA ASP A 113 -13.93 27.76 -1.40
C ASP A 113 -15.11 26.80 -1.58
N GLY A 114 -15.63 26.21 -0.50
CA GLY A 114 -16.71 25.23 -0.51
C GLY A 114 -16.31 23.84 -0.99
N CYS A 115 -15.06 23.61 -1.33
CA CYS A 115 -14.54 22.31 -1.77
C CYS A 115 -14.46 21.30 -0.63
N THR A 116 -14.32 20.03 -0.98
CA THR A 116 -14.01 18.96 -0.02
C THR A 116 -12.53 18.63 -0.07
N TYR A 117 -11.90 18.60 1.11
CA TYR A 117 -10.50 18.25 1.27
C TYR A 117 -10.36 17.03 2.18
N ILE A 118 -9.53 16.09 1.77
CA ILE A 118 -9.06 15.00 2.61
C ILE A 118 -7.54 15.16 2.76
N ILE A 119 -7.10 15.20 4.00
CA ILE A 119 -5.69 15.36 4.36
C ILE A 119 -5.28 14.15 5.16
N LYS A 120 -4.13 13.59 4.81
CA LYS A 120 -3.50 12.48 5.51
C LYS A 120 -2.09 12.88 5.92
N ASN A 121 -1.79 12.81 7.21
CA ASN A 121 -0.43 12.79 7.71
C ASN A 121 -0.07 11.36 8.11
N ARG A 122 1.10 10.90 7.68
CA ARG A 122 1.58 9.53 7.90
C ARG A 122 2.91 9.60 8.65
N ASP A 123 2.86 9.17 9.90
CA ASP A 123 4.04 9.07 10.76
C ASP A 123 4.43 7.60 10.88
N MET A 124 5.43 7.20 10.10
CA MET A 124 5.98 5.85 10.14
C MET A 124 7.48 5.91 10.39
N GLY A 125 7.96 5.06 11.27
CA GLY A 125 9.38 4.97 11.63
C GLY A 125 10.30 4.43 10.51
N MET A 126 9.81 4.34 9.27
CA MET A 126 10.53 3.87 8.11
C MET A 126 10.33 4.85 6.95
N PRO A 127 11.40 5.49 6.46
CA PRO A 127 11.29 6.41 5.34
C PRO A 127 10.92 5.64 4.07
N MET A 128 9.86 6.12 3.40
CA MET A 128 9.37 5.57 2.12
C MET A 128 9.19 6.72 1.13
N GLU A 129 9.71 6.54 -0.08
CA GLU A 129 9.42 7.47 -1.17
C GLU A 129 7.99 7.29 -1.64
N GLN A 130 7.27 8.40 -1.67
CA GLN A 130 5.88 8.45 -2.07
C GLN A 130 5.77 8.66 -3.58
N ALA A 131 4.75 8.07 -4.16
CA ALA A 131 4.32 8.31 -5.53
C ALA A 131 2.86 8.71 -5.57
N LEU A 132 2.51 9.62 -6.49
CA LEU A 132 1.15 9.86 -6.92
C LEU A 132 0.95 9.07 -8.20
N VAL A 133 0.04 8.10 -8.18
CA VAL A 133 -0.26 7.22 -9.31
C VAL A 133 -1.69 7.48 -9.78
N ARG A 134 -1.86 7.70 -11.09
CA ARG A 134 -3.17 7.78 -11.75
C ARG A 134 -3.37 6.52 -12.57
N HIS A 135 -4.37 5.75 -12.21
CA HIS A 135 -4.82 4.56 -12.92
C HIS A 135 -5.96 4.91 -13.86
N ILE A 136 -5.88 4.47 -15.10
CA ILE A 136 -6.93 4.63 -16.10
C ILE A 136 -7.34 3.23 -16.55
N TYR A 137 -8.55 2.82 -16.20
CA TYR A 137 -9.07 1.49 -16.52
C TYR A 137 -9.76 1.46 -17.88
N PRO A 138 -9.85 0.28 -18.53
CA PRO A 138 -10.48 0.15 -19.87
C PRO A 138 -11.94 0.56 -19.92
N ASP A 139 -12.67 0.49 -18.82
CA ASP A 139 -14.06 0.91 -18.68
C ASP A 139 -14.23 2.43 -18.50
N GLY A 140 -13.14 3.17 -18.46
CA GLY A 140 -13.10 4.62 -18.24
C GLY A 140 -13.10 5.06 -16.79
N GLN A 141 -13.10 4.13 -15.84
CA GLN A 141 -12.87 4.48 -14.44
C GLN A 141 -11.44 4.99 -14.26
N GLU A 142 -11.29 5.99 -13.40
CA GLU A 142 -9.99 6.50 -13.00
C GLU A 142 -9.84 6.46 -11.48
N ILE A 143 -8.64 6.13 -11.02
CA ILE A 143 -8.25 6.22 -9.61
C ILE A 143 -6.96 7.01 -9.53
N ILE A 144 -6.93 8.00 -8.63
CA ILE A 144 -5.71 8.70 -8.25
C ILE A 144 -5.41 8.33 -6.81
N GLU A 145 -4.21 7.83 -6.57
CA GLU A 145 -3.77 7.48 -5.22
C GLU A 145 -2.37 7.99 -4.90
N VAL A 146 -2.12 8.22 -3.63
CA VAL A 146 -0.80 8.55 -3.09
C VAL A 146 -0.41 7.46 -2.11
N GLY A 147 0.74 6.83 -2.35
CA GLY A 147 1.28 5.76 -1.54
C GLY A 147 2.78 5.64 -1.69
N GLY A 148 3.38 4.65 -1.07
CA GLY A 148 4.77 4.32 -1.32
C GLY A 148 4.96 3.80 -2.75
N ALA A 149 6.02 4.22 -3.43
CA ALA A 149 6.33 3.72 -4.77
C ALA A 149 6.45 2.19 -4.76
N GLY A 150 5.71 1.52 -5.65
CA GLY A 150 5.64 0.05 -5.75
C GLY A 150 4.75 -0.63 -4.70
N ILE A 151 3.97 0.16 -3.94
CA ILE A 151 3.07 -0.36 -2.91
C ILE A 151 1.63 -0.11 -3.35
N LEU A 152 0.88 -1.18 -3.60
CA LEU A 152 -0.54 -1.15 -3.99
C LEU A 152 -1.47 -1.34 -2.79
N THR A 153 -1.02 -2.08 -1.81
CA THR A 153 -1.89 -2.65 -0.77
C THR A 153 -2.38 -1.64 0.26
N TYR A 154 -1.66 -0.55 0.46
CA TYR A 154 -2.10 0.48 1.40
C TYR A 154 -1.69 1.88 0.96
N PRO A 155 -2.35 2.43 -0.06
CA PRO A 155 -2.20 3.83 -0.37
C PRO A 155 -2.61 4.69 0.84
N ALA A 156 -1.95 5.83 1.02
CA ALA A 156 -2.27 6.72 2.14
C ALA A 156 -3.64 7.37 1.95
N VAL A 157 -3.95 7.73 0.72
CA VAL A 157 -5.19 8.38 0.31
C VAL A 157 -5.43 8.11 -1.17
N GLY A 158 -6.67 8.01 -1.58
CA GLY A 158 -7.05 7.93 -2.99
C GLY A 158 -8.42 8.53 -3.25
N ILE A 159 -8.68 8.80 -4.52
CA ILE A 159 -9.97 9.28 -5.04
C ILE A 159 -10.24 8.61 -6.38
N ASN A 160 -11.50 8.26 -6.63
CA ASN A 160 -11.93 7.74 -7.93
C ASN A 160 -12.72 8.78 -8.75
N SER A 161 -12.95 8.47 -10.03
CA SER A 161 -13.71 9.32 -10.96
C SER A 161 -15.18 9.50 -10.58
N HIS A 162 -15.72 8.68 -9.69
CA HIS A 162 -17.06 8.81 -9.14
C HIS A 162 -17.15 9.78 -7.95
N GLY A 163 -16.01 10.35 -7.54
CA GLY A 163 -15.95 11.32 -6.43
C GLY A 163 -15.88 10.66 -5.04
N LEU A 164 -15.67 9.35 -4.96
CA LEU A 164 -15.37 8.70 -3.68
C LEU A 164 -13.90 8.92 -3.34
N ALA A 165 -13.64 9.49 -2.17
CA ALA A 165 -12.30 9.65 -1.65
C ALA A 165 -12.15 8.86 -0.34
N VAL A 166 -11.04 8.15 -0.20
CA VAL A 166 -10.78 7.24 0.92
C VAL A 166 -9.39 7.51 1.49
N THR A 167 -9.29 7.49 2.81
CA THR A 167 -8.02 7.46 3.54
C THR A 167 -8.15 6.56 4.77
N THR A 168 -7.05 6.06 5.28
CA THR A 168 -7.03 5.15 6.43
C THR A 168 -6.10 5.64 7.52
N THR A 169 -6.38 5.27 8.77
CA THR A 169 -5.48 5.43 9.90
C THR A 169 -5.55 4.20 10.79
N GLY A 170 -4.44 3.83 11.40
CA GLY A 170 -4.39 2.74 12.38
C GLY A 170 -4.82 3.23 13.77
N PHE A 171 -5.51 2.37 14.51
CA PHE A 171 -5.79 2.55 15.93
C PHE A 171 -5.28 1.32 16.66
N TRP A 172 -4.47 1.54 17.67
CA TRP A 172 -3.99 0.49 18.54
C TRP A 172 -4.71 0.56 19.88
N THR A 173 -5.19 -0.58 20.35
CA THR A 173 -5.80 -0.68 21.67
C THR A 173 -4.98 -1.61 22.56
N GLU A 174 -4.87 -1.29 23.84
CA GLU A 174 -4.16 -2.13 24.81
C GLU A 174 -4.76 -3.54 24.95
N LYS A 175 -6.01 -3.70 24.56
CA LYS A 175 -6.79 -4.95 24.74
C LYS A 175 -6.73 -5.91 23.57
N ASP A 176 -6.25 -5.47 22.42
CA ASP A 176 -6.27 -6.29 21.20
C ASP A 176 -4.87 -6.32 20.58
N PRO A 177 -4.01 -7.27 21.03
CA PRO A 177 -2.71 -7.42 20.40
C PRO A 177 -2.92 -7.74 18.93
N THR A 178 -2.18 -7.06 18.08
CA THR A 178 -2.22 -7.29 16.64
C THR A 178 -2.10 -8.78 16.33
N ARG A 179 -3.16 -9.35 15.84
CA ARG A 179 -3.19 -10.76 15.47
C ARG A 179 -2.61 -10.90 14.07
N ILE A 180 -1.30 -10.95 14.01
CA ILE A 180 -0.53 -11.15 12.78
C ILE A 180 -0.90 -12.47 12.09
N ASP A 181 -1.35 -13.45 12.87
CA ASP A 181 -1.86 -14.72 12.41
C ASP A 181 -3.19 -14.64 11.62
N ARG A 182 -3.82 -13.45 11.59
CA ARG A 182 -5.10 -13.20 10.92
C ARG A 182 -5.07 -12.02 9.95
N VAL A 183 -3.92 -11.62 9.47
CA VAL A 183 -3.82 -10.51 8.50
C VAL A 183 -4.61 -10.81 7.24
N GLU A 184 -4.69 -12.07 6.84
CA GLU A 184 -5.51 -12.55 5.74
C GLU A 184 -7.03 -12.36 5.95
N GLU A 185 -7.50 -12.38 7.20
CA GLU A 185 -8.90 -12.13 7.53
C GLU A 185 -9.25 -10.64 7.55
N ALA A 186 -8.26 -9.81 7.69
CA ALA A 186 -8.47 -8.40 7.98
C ALA A 186 -8.70 -7.54 6.74
N ASP A 187 -8.21 -7.93 5.56
CA ASP A 187 -8.27 -7.16 4.29
C ASP A 187 -8.01 -5.64 4.48
N ILE A 188 -7.35 -5.27 5.59
CA ILE A 188 -7.21 -3.89 6.06
C ILE A 188 -6.41 -3.06 5.07
N PHE A 189 -5.41 -3.67 4.45
CA PHE A 189 -4.50 -2.99 3.56
C PHE A 189 -5.06 -2.81 2.14
N LEU A 190 -6.01 -3.67 1.75
CA LEU A 190 -6.62 -3.66 0.43
C LEU A 190 -7.89 -2.82 0.36
N ASN A 191 -8.48 -2.49 1.51
CA ASN A 191 -9.78 -1.83 1.57
C ASN A 191 -9.83 -0.50 0.82
N VAL A 192 -8.77 0.31 0.86
CA VAL A 192 -8.75 1.60 0.15
C VAL A 192 -8.88 1.38 -1.35
N ARG A 193 -8.07 0.48 -1.94
CA ARG A 193 -8.09 0.20 -3.37
C ARG A 193 -9.40 -0.47 -3.79
N VAL A 194 -9.89 -1.43 -3.02
CA VAL A 194 -11.17 -2.12 -3.27
C VAL A 194 -12.33 -1.14 -3.24
N LEU A 195 -12.39 -0.24 -2.26
CA LEU A 195 -13.42 0.80 -2.20
C LEU A 195 -13.34 1.77 -3.37
N LEU A 196 -12.14 2.11 -3.83
CA LEU A 196 -11.96 3.02 -4.97
C LEU A 196 -12.31 2.36 -6.31
N SER A 197 -12.27 1.04 -6.38
CA SER A 197 -12.60 0.25 -7.58
C SER A 197 -14.11 -0.10 -7.68
N SER A 198 -14.91 0.23 -6.68
CA SER A 198 -16.36 -0.05 -6.63
C SER A 198 -17.22 1.02 -7.29
#